data_20b49a5569780b816ae806899e68bc99
#
_entry.id   20b49a5569780b816ae806899e68bc99
#
_cell.length_a   1.000
_cell.length_b   1.000
_cell.length_c   1.000
_cell.angle_alpha   90.00
_cell.angle_beta   90.00
_cell.angle_gamma   90.00
#
_symmetry.space_group_name_H-M   'P 1'
#
loop_
_entity.id
_entity.type
_entity.pdbx_description
1 polymer ?
#
loop_
_entity_poly.entity_id
_entity_poly.type
_entity_poly.pdbx_seq_one_letter_code
_entity_poly.pdbx_strand_id
1 'polypeptide(L)'
;FHIAALGILFSVAAAALLALLIWCAWIRKQYAFGGGGMMERVHQVVLSHLDFDGQGQLLEVGCGSGALSIRAALTWPDAQITGMDYWGVAYGYGQAMCEKNAESEGVGFRCAFRHGDANKLDFPDESFDAVVSNYVYHNVMGADKQALLLETLRVLK
;
A
#
# COMPACT_ATOMS: atom_id res chain seq x y z
N PHE A 1 31.64 -1.09 -44.52
CA PHE A 1 31.76 -0.29 -43.28
C PHE A 1 30.37 0.08 -42.71
N HIS A 2 29.45 0.62 -43.49
CA HIS A 2 28.12 1.08 -42.99
C HIS A 2 27.23 -0.05 -42.47
N ILE A 3 27.25 -1.23 -43.09
CA ILE A 3 26.44 -2.39 -42.68
C ILE A 3 26.94 -2.93 -41.34
N ALA A 4 28.26 -3.01 -41.12
CA ALA A 4 28.81 -3.43 -39.83
C ALA A 4 28.52 -2.45 -38.69
N ALA A 5 28.60 -1.14 -38.98
CA ALA A 5 28.25 -0.09 -38.01
C ALA A 5 26.79 -0.15 -37.64
N LEU A 6 25.86 -0.33 -38.58
CA LEU A 6 24.44 -0.54 -38.32
C LEU A 6 24.19 -1.79 -37.49
N GLY A 7 24.87 -2.91 -37.82
CA GLY A 7 24.76 -4.14 -37.03
C GLY A 7 25.17 -3.96 -35.57
N ILE A 8 26.27 -3.26 -35.31
CA ILE A 8 26.73 -2.92 -33.95
C ILE A 8 25.71 -2.04 -33.24
N LEU A 9 25.18 -1.00 -33.91
CA LEU A 9 24.19 -0.12 -33.36
C LEU A 9 22.93 -0.86 -32.92
N PHE A 10 22.40 -1.74 -33.79
CA PHE A 10 21.23 -2.55 -33.44
C PHE A 10 21.51 -3.53 -32.30
N SER A 11 22.70 -4.12 -32.23
CA SER A 11 23.08 -5.02 -31.13
C SER A 11 23.16 -4.29 -29.81
N VAL A 12 23.74 -3.09 -29.79
CA VAL A 12 23.79 -2.24 -28.57
C VAL A 12 22.39 -1.81 -28.14
N ALA A 13 21.54 -1.39 -29.07
CA ALA A 13 20.16 -1.01 -28.77
C ALA A 13 19.35 -2.20 -28.21
N ALA A 14 19.50 -3.38 -28.81
CA ALA A 14 18.83 -4.59 -28.32
C ALA A 14 19.31 -5.00 -26.92
N ALA A 15 20.60 -4.92 -26.65
CA ALA A 15 21.16 -5.19 -25.31
C ALA A 15 20.65 -4.18 -24.26
N ALA A 16 20.57 -2.89 -24.61
CA ALA A 16 20.04 -1.85 -23.74
C ALA A 16 18.55 -2.08 -23.42
N LEU A 17 17.76 -2.44 -24.44
CA LEU A 17 16.33 -2.75 -24.26
C LEU A 17 16.15 -4.00 -23.37
N LEU A 18 16.93 -5.04 -23.55
CA LEU A 18 16.87 -6.23 -22.71
C LEU A 18 17.23 -5.90 -21.25
N ALA A 19 18.27 -5.11 -21.03
CA ALA A 19 18.65 -4.66 -19.70
C ALA A 19 17.51 -3.85 -19.03
N LEU A 20 16.86 -2.96 -19.77
CA LEU A 20 15.71 -2.20 -19.30
C LEU A 20 14.54 -3.12 -18.93
N LEU A 21 14.22 -4.11 -19.77
CA LEU A 21 13.15 -5.06 -19.49
C LEU A 21 13.43 -5.89 -18.22
N ILE A 22 14.67 -6.36 -18.05
CA ILE A 22 15.09 -7.08 -16.84
C ILE A 22 14.96 -6.18 -15.60
N TRP A 23 15.39 -4.92 -15.71
CA TRP A 23 15.28 -3.95 -14.63
C TRP A 23 13.83 -3.64 -14.27
N CYS A 24 12.95 -3.43 -15.26
CA CYS A 24 11.52 -3.26 -15.06
C CYS A 24 10.87 -4.47 -14.40
N ALA A 25 11.23 -5.69 -14.82
CA ALA A 25 10.73 -6.91 -14.20
C ALA A 25 11.19 -7.06 -12.75
N TRP A 26 12.44 -6.68 -12.44
CA TRP A 26 12.97 -6.66 -11.10
C TRP A 26 12.24 -5.63 -10.21
N ILE A 27 12.05 -4.39 -10.70
CA ILE A 27 11.28 -3.35 -9.99
C ILE A 27 9.86 -3.84 -9.71
N ARG A 28 9.18 -4.38 -10.74
CA ARG A 28 7.83 -4.93 -10.57
C ARG A 28 7.77 -5.96 -9.44
N LYS A 29 8.76 -6.86 -9.36
CA LYS A 29 8.85 -7.86 -8.30
C LYS A 29 9.00 -7.22 -6.90
N GLN A 30 9.74 -6.10 -6.78
CA GLN A 30 9.91 -5.41 -5.49
C GLN A 30 8.60 -4.85 -4.92
N TYR A 31 7.65 -4.50 -5.78
CA TYR A 31 6.38 -3.88 -5.41
C TYR A 31 5.17 -4.82 -5.55
N ALA A 32 5.33 -5.99 -6.17
CA ALA A 32 4.23 -6.94 -6.35
C ALA A 32 3.78 -7.52 -5.00
N PHE A 33 2.46 -7.61 -4.83
CA PHE A 33 1.87 -8.32 -3.70
C PHE A 33 2.24 -9.81 -3.78
N GLY A 34 2.71 -10.39 -2.68
CA GLY A 34 3.18 -11.78 -2.64
C GLY A 34 4.47 -12.07 -3.42
N GLY A 35 5.16 -11.05 -3.95
CA GLY A 35 6.38 -11.20 -4.74
C GLY A 35 7.66 -11.48 -3.95
N GLY A 36 7.62 -11.46 -2.62
CA GLY A 36 8.79 -11.60 -1.74
C GLY A 36 9.76 -10.40 -1.83
N GLY A 37 9.32 -9.28 -2.41
CA GLY A 37 10.13 -8.10 -2.66
C GLY A 37 10.20 -7.13 -1.48
N MET A 38 10.68 -5.91 -1.77
CA MET A 38 10.89 -4.87 -0.77
C MET A 38 9.58 -4.49 -0.05
N MET A 39 8.50 -4.24 -0.79
CA MET A 39 7.24 -3.80 -0.17
C MET A 39 6.63 -4.87 0.74
N GLU A 40 6.77 -6.13 0.39
CA GLU A 40 6.34 -7.22 1.27
C GLU A 40 7.08 -7.20 2.60
N ARG A 41 8.41 -7.03 2.56
CA ARG A 41 9.23 -6.91 3.78
C ARG A 41 8.85 -5.68 4.62
N VAL A 42 8.60 -4.54 3.98
CA VAL A 42 8.12 -3.33 4.67
C VAL A 42 6.80 -3.61 5.39
N HIS A 43 5.82 -4.21 4.71
CA HIS A 43 4.55 -4.56 5.32
C HIS A 43 4.71 -5.55 6.49
N GLN A 44 5.57 -6.57 6.32
CA GLN A 44 5.86 -7.53 7.41
C GLN A 44 6.48 -6.84 8.62
N VAL A 45 7.43 -5.91 8.42
CA VAL A 45 8.03 -5.14 9.51
C VAL A 45 6.97 -4.28 10.20
N VAL A 46 6.12 -3.56 9.46
CA VAL A 46 5.03 -2.75 10.04
C VAL A 46 4.13 -3.62 10.91
N LEU A 47 3.62 -4.74 10.36
CA LEU A 47 2.70 -5.60 11.09
C LEU A 47 3.37 -6.31 12.28
N SER A 48 4.65 -6.70 12.17
CA SER A 48 5.36 -7.38 13.27
C SER A 48 5.69 -6.49 14.47
N HIS A 49 5.63 -5.17 14.31
CA HIS A 49 5.87 -4.19 15.39
C HIS A 49 4.58 -3.57 15.92
N LEU A 50 3.44 -3.96 15.37
CA LEU A 50 2.14 -3.49 15.84
C LEU A 50 1.76 -4.28 17.10
N ASP A 51 1.49 -3.57 18.20
CA ASP A 51 0.94 -4.16 19.42
C ASP A 51 -0.56 -4.41 19.23
N PHE A 52 -0.87 -5.52 18.56
CA PHE A 52 -2.22 -5.93 18.21
C PHE A 52 -2.33 -7.45 18.26
N ASP A 53 -3.28 -7.93 19.04
CA ASP A 53 -3.49 -9.37 19.28
C ASP A 53 -4.19 -10.10 18.10
N GLY A 54 -4.57 -9.34 17.07
CA GLY A 54 -5.26 -9.88 15.90
C GLY A 54 -6.77 -9.98 16.03
N GLN A 55 -7.34 -9.38 17.07
CA GLN A 55 -8.79 -9.34 17.27
C GLN A 55 -9.32 -7.89 17.24
N GLY A 56 -10.57 -7.73 16.79
CA GLY A 56 -11.21 -6.39 16.73
C GLY A 56 -10.94 -5.64 15.44
N GLN A 57 -10.80 -4.32 15.53
CA GLN A 57 -10.80 -3.38 14.41
C GLN A 57 -9.41 -2.80 14.17
N LEU A 58 -8.89 -2.94 12.95
CA LEU A 58 -7.67 -2.28 12.53
C LEU A 58 -7.96 -1.26 11.43
N LEU A 59 -7.42 -0.05 11.57
CA LEU A 59 -7.48 1.00 10.55
C LEU A 59 -6.12 1.15 9.86
N GLU A 60 -6.13 1.17 8.52
CA GLU A 60 -5.01 1.70 7.73
C GLU A 60 -5.35 3.08 7.18
N VAL A 61 -4.59 4.10 7.59
CA VAL A 61 -4.71 5.48 7.07
C VAL A 61 -3.80 5.62 5.85
N GLY A 62 -4.41 5.88 4.68
CA GLY A 62 -3.73 5.98 3.40
C GLY A 62 -3.42 4.62 2.78
N CYS A 63 -4.45 3.80 2.59
CA CYS A 63 -4.30 2.41 2.16
C CYS A 63 -3.88 2.22 0.69
N GLY A 64 -3.93 3.26 -0.13
CA GLY A 64 -3.54 3.22 -1.53
C GLY A 64 -4.29 2.16 -2.33
N SER A 65 -3.63 1.07 -2.71
CA SER A 65 -4.20 -0.09 -3.39
C SER A 65 -4.75 -1.17 -2.46
N GLY A 66 -4.73 -0.94 -1.13
CA GLY A 66 -5.17 -1.86 -0.10
C GLY A 66 -4.17 -2.95 0.27
N ALA A 67 -2.93 -2.87 -0.20
CA ALA A 67 -1.97 -3.97 -0.06
C ALA A 67 -1.61 -4.29 1.41
N LEU A 68 -1.41 -3.30 2.27
CA LEU A 68 -1.12 -3.53 3.69
C LEU A 68 -2.38 -3.97 4.43
N SER A 69 -3.55 -3.37 4.16
CA SER A 69 -4.85 -3.81 4.68
C SER A 69 -5.11 -5.29 4.40
N ILE A 70 -4.92 -5.73 3.15
CA ILE A 70 -5.10 -7.12 2.74
C ILE A 70 -4.12 -8.03 3.47
N ARG A 71 -2.85 -7.62 3.58
CA ARG A 71 -1.84 -8.39 4.32
C ARG A 71 -2.17 -8.49 5.81
N ALA A 72 -2.67 -7.42 6.43
CA ALA A 72 -3.18 -7.45 7.80
C ALA A 72 -4.31 -8.47 7.96
N ALA A 73 -5.28 -8.47 7.05
CA ALA A 73 -6.37 -9.43 7.03
C ALA A 73 -5.91 -10.89 6.85
N LEU A 74 -4.86 -11.12 6.06
CA LEU A 74 -4.25 -12.44 5.91
C LEU A 74 -3.45 -12.86 7.15
N THR A 75 -2.84 -11.90 7.84
CA THR A 75 -2.04 -12.14 9.06
C THR A 75 -2.94 -12.45 10.25
N TRP A 76 -4.06 -11.73 10.38
CA TRP A 76 -5.00 -11.84 11.50
C TRP A 76 -6.40 -12.24 11.02
N PRO A 77 -6.73 -13.53 11.02
CA PRO A 77 -8.00 -14.04 10.49
C PRO A 77 -9.25 -13.55 11.23
N ASP A 78 -9.12 -13.15 12.49
CA ASP A 78 -10.24 -12.71 13.33
C ASP A 78 -10.41 -11.18 13.34
N ALA A 79 -9.47 -10.43 12.74
CA ALA A 79 -9.54 -8.98 12.66
C ALA A 79 -10.48 -8.51 11.53
N GLN A 80 -11.12 -7.36 11.75
CA GLN A 80 -11.81 -6.57 10.74
C GLN A 80 -10.93 -5.40 10.34
N ILE A 81 -10.66 -5.23 9.06
CA ILE A 81 -9.73 -4.25 8.55
C ILE A 81 -10.48 -3.15 7.82
N THR A 82 -10.22 -1.91 8.18
CA THR A 82 -10.70 -0.74 7.44
C THR A 82 -9.50 -0.05 6.78
N GLY A 83 -9.50 0.03 5.46
CA GLY A 83 -8.55 0.84 4.70
C GLY A 83 -9.20 2.17 4.31
N MET A 84 -8.55 3.28 4.59
CA MET A 84 -9.03 4.60 4.21
C MET A 84 -7.98 5.31 3.37
N ASP A 85 -8.41 5.97 2.29
CA ASP A 85 -7.53 6.80 1.46
C ASP A 85 -8.31 7.95 0.82
N TYR A 86 -7.60 9.00 0.43
CA TYR A 86 -8.18 10.12 -0.30
C TYR A 86 -8.34 9.81 -1.78
N TRP A 87 -7.55 8.90 -2.34
CA TRP A 87 -7.50 8.51 -3.75
C TRP A 87 -7.57 9.70 -4.70
N GLY A 88 -6.63 10.62 -4.53
CA GLY A 88 -6.54 11.78 -5.42
C GLY A 88 -6.28 11.37 -6.87
N VAL A 89 -6.65 12.25 -7.80
CA VAL A 89 -6.54 12.02 -9.26
C VAL A 89 -5.13 11.69 -9.77
N ALA A 90 -4.10 11.94 -8.96
CA ALA A 90 -2.71 11.63 -9.30
C ALA A 90 -2.36 10.15 -9.17
N TYR A 91 -3.19 9.37 -8.49
CA TYR A 91 -2.96 7.95 -8.23
C TYR A 91 -3.91 7.10 -9.08
N GLY A 92 -3.36 6.07 -9.75
CA GLY A 92 -4.13 5.19 -10.64
C GLY A 92 -4.96 4.11 -9.92
N TYR A 93 -5.24 4.26 -8.62
CA TYR A 93 -6.02 3.32 -7.82
C TYR A 93 -7.13 4.04 -7.05
N GLY A 94 -8.09 3.26 -6.57
CA GLY A 94 -9.25 3.75 -5.85
C GLY A 94 -9.96 2.61 -5.11
N GLN A 95 -11.03 2.94 -4.43
CA GLN A 95 -11.80 2.01 -3.58
C GLN A 95 -12.13 0.69 -4.29
N ALA A 96 -12.71 0.74 -5.49
CA ALA A 96 -13.10 -0.44 -6.24
C ALA A 96 -11.92 -1.38 -6.57
N MET A 97 -10.72 -0.83 -6.75
CA MET A 97 -9.50 -1.63 -6.93
C MET A 97 -9.12 -2.35 -5.63
N CYS A 98 -9.19 -1.66 -4.49
CA CYS A 98 -8.90 -2.26 -3.18
C CYS A 98 -9.86 -3.41 -2.88
N GLU A 99 -11.16 -3.21 -3.11
CA GLU A 99 -12.20 -4.22 -2.94
C GLU A 99 -11.91 -5.45 -3.81
N LYS A 100 -11.65 -5.24 -5.12
CA LYS A 100 -11.28 -6.31 -6.04
C LYS A 100 -10.01 -7.05 -5.63
N ASN A 101 -9.00 -6.33 -5.16
CA ASN A 101 -7.76 -6.93 -4.67
C ASN A 101 -8.02 -7.81 -3.43
N ALA A 102 -8.82 -7.33 -2.47
CA ALA A 102 -9.18 -8.09 -1.27
C ALA A 102 -10.02 -9.34 -1.60
N GLU A 103 -10.95 -9.22 -2.55
CA GLU A 103 -11.70 -10.38 -3.06
C GLU A 103 -10.79 -11.42 -3.70
N SER A 104 -9.82 -10.98 -4.52
CA SER A 104 -8.87 -11.87 -5.20
C SER A 104 -7.98 -12.65 -4.22
N GLU A 105 -7.70 -12.07 -3.05
CA GLU A 105 -6.94 -12.69 -1.97
C GLU A 105 -7.83 -13.45 -0.95
N GLY A 106 -9.15 -13.50 -1.18
CA GLY A 106 -10.11 -14.24 -0.36
C GLY A 106 -10.42 -13.59 1.00
N VAL A 107 -10.13 -12.30 1.17
CA VAL A 107 -10.34 -11.56 2.42
C VAL A 107 -11.32 -10.39 2.30
N GLY A 108 -12.02 -10.28 1.16
CA GLY A 108 -12.94 -9.17 0.89
C GLY A 108 -14.03 -8.98 1.96
N PHE A 109 -14.50 -10.06 2.57
CA PHE A 109 -15.54 -10.02 3.61
C PHE A 109 -15.05 -9.45 4.96
N ARG A 110 -13.74 -9.25 5.14
CA ARG A 110 -13.12 -8.68 6.34
C ARG A 110 -12.41 -7.35 6.08
N CYS A 111 -12.39 -6.89 4.83
CA CYS A 111 -11.77 -5.65 4.43
C CYS A 111 -12.84 -4.66 3.95
N ALA A 112 -12.98 -3.55 4.62
CA ALA A 112 -13.79 -2.42 4.18
C ALA A 112 -12.86 -1.31 3.68
N PHE A 113 -13.20 -0.69 2.55
CA PHE A 113 -12.43 0.43 2.02
C PHE A 113 -13.30 1.67 1.90
N ARG A 114 -12.78 2.83 2.34
CA ARG A 114 -13.54 4.08 2.41
C ARG A 114 -12.71 5.25 1.92
N HIS A 115 -13.35 6.15 1.17
CA HIS A 115 -12.77 7.46 0.90
C HIS A 115 -12.73 8.29 2.20
N GLY A 116 -11.62 9.01 2.44
CA GLY A 116 -11.47 9.88 3.61
C GLY A 116 -10.22 10.74 3.56
N ASP A 117 -10.18 11.71 4.46
CA ASP A 117 -9.06 12.64 4.61
C ASP A 117 -8.33 12.35 5.92
N ALA A 118 -7.01 12.14 5.84
CA ALA A 118 -6.17 11.90 7.01
C ALA A 118 -6.12 13.10 7.98
N ASN A 119 -6.43 14.31 7.52
CA ASN A 119 -6.53 15.50 8.38
C ASN A 119 -7.74 15.47 9.31
N LYS A 120 -8.78 14.71 8.94
CA LYS A 120 -10.01 14.56 9.73
C LYS A 120 -10.61 13.20 9.45
N LEU A 121 -10.38 12.27 10.34
CA LEU A 121 -10.89 10.91 10.23
C LEU A 121 -12.39 10.88 10.63
N ASP A 122 -13.23 10.46 9.69
CA ASP A 122 -14.69 10.32 9.92
C ASP A 122 -15.00 9.02 10.68
N PHE A 123 -14.41 8.90 11.86
CA PHE A 123 -14.63 7.81 12.80
C PHE A 123 -14.78 8.38 14.22
N PRO A 124 -15.57 7.73 15.09
CA PRO A 124 -15.64 8.09 16.52
C PRO A 124 -14.26 7.94 17.20
N ASP A 125 -14.10 8.59 18.34
CA ASP A 125 -12.95 8.38 19.22
C ASP A 125 -12.88 6.92 19.64
N GLU A 126 -11.67 6.39 19.85
CA GLU A 126 -11.43 5.05 20.40
C GLU A 126 -12.16 3.94 19.62
N SER A 127 -12.24 4.05 18.27
CA SER A 127 -12.96 3.11 17.39
C SER A 127 -12.14 1.89 17.00
N PHE A 128 -10.82 2.00 17.03
CA PHE A 128 -9.92 0.98 16.51
C PHE A 128 -8.97 0.46 17.58
N ASP A 129 -8.75 -0.84 17.56
CA ASP A 129 -7.83 -1.53 18.46
C ASP A 129 -6.38 -1.39 17.99
N ALA A 130 -6.18 -1.11 16.68
CA ALA A 130 -4.90 -0.77 16.10
C ALA A 130 -5.06 0.20 14.92
N VAL A 131 -4.07 1.08 14.73
CA VAL A 131 -4.02 1.99 13.58
C VAL A 131 -2.63 1.92 12.96
N VAL A 132 -2.57 1.79 11.64
CA VAL A 132 -1.32 1.79 10.86
C VAL A 132 -1.39 2.83 9.75
N SER A 133 -0.23 3.33 9.35
CA SER A 133 -0.07 4.20 8.19
C SER A 133 1.31 3.96 7.58
N ASN A 134 1.38 3.73 6.28
CA ASN A 134 2.62 3.42 5.59
C ASN A 134 2.82 4.34 4.38
N TYR A 135 3.90 5.13 4.37
CA TYR A 135 4.26 6.08 3.30
C TYR A 135 3.24 7.18 3.00
N VAL A 136 2.43 7.60 3.98
CA VAL A 136 1.31 8.55 3.76
C VAL A 136 1.60 9.94 4.29
N TYR A 137 1.90 10.09 5.56
CA TYR A 137 1.90 11.40 6.23
C TYR A 137 2.88 12.40 5.63
N HIS A 138 4.00 11.96 5.08
CA HIS A 138 4.95 12.84 4.40
C HIS A 138 4.38 13.43 3.09
N ASN A 139 3.38 12.77 2.47
CA ASN A 139 2.75 13.19 1.22
C ASN A 139 1.54 14.11 1.43
N VAL A 140 1.01 14.24 2.65
CA VAL A 140 -0.11 15.14 2.97
C VAL A 140 0.42 16.58 2.97
N MET A 141 0.26 17.28 1.84
CA MET A 141 0.78 18.63 1.66
C MET A 141 0.01 19.64 2.51
N GLY A 142 0.74 20.62 3.08
CA GLY A 142 0.15 21.71 3.88
C GLY A 142 -0.39 21.27 5.25
N ALA A 143 -0.38 19.98 5.59
CA ALA A 143 -0.86 19.50 6.86
C ALA A 143 0.21 19.65 7.96
N ASP A 144 -0.25 20.01 9.15
CA ASP A 144 0.52 19.86 10.37
C ASP A 144 0.67 18.37 10.70
N LYS A 145 1.89 17.86 10.67
CA LYS A 145 2.16 16.43 10.91
C LYS A 145 1.83 16.01 12.34
N GLN A 146 1.94 16.92 13.29
CA GLN A 146 1.51 16.67 14.68
C GLN A 146 0.00 16.55 14.77
N ALA A 147 -0.74 17.42 14.08
CA ALA A 147 -2.21 17.34 14.04
C ALA A 147 -2.69 16.03 13.38
N LEU A 148 -2.05 15.58 12.28
CA LEU A 148 -2.34 14.28 11.67
C LEU A 148 -2.14 13.12 12.65
N LEU A 149 -1.04 13.15 13.40
CA LEU A 149 -0.76 12.10 14.39
C LEU A 149 -1.79 12.12 15.54
N LEU A 150 -2.14 13.30 16.05
CA LEU A 150 -3.14 13.44 17.11
C LEU A 150 -4.53 12.96 16.66
N GLU A 151 -4.89 13.24 15.39
CA GLU A 151 -6.14 12.75 14.82
C GLU A 151 -6.15 11.22 14.69
N THR A 152 -5.01 10.63 14.33
CA THR A 152 -4.84 9.18 14.32
C THR A 152 -4.96 8.57 15.71
N LEU A 153 -4.35 9.20 16.71
CA LEU A 153 -4.42 8.77 18.11
C LEU A 153 -5.83 8.91 18.70
N ARG A 154 -6.61 9.90 18.26
CA ARG A 154 -8.00 10.07 18.69
C ARG A 154 -8.87 8.85 18.41
N VAL A 155 -8.69 8.19 17.28
CA VAL A 155 -9.49 7.03 16.89
C VAL A 155 -8.96 5.70 17.43
N LEU A 156 -7.75 5.68 17.98
CA LEU A 156 -7.15 4.52 18.63
C LEU A 156 -7.68 4.40 20.07
N LYS A 157 -7.97 3.19 20.51
CA LYS A 157 -8.38 2.86 21.90
C LYS A 157 -7.22 2.95 22.88
#